data_6f5277949c1fe620ca72542cc6d1a85d
#
_entry.id   6f5277949c1fe620ca72542cc6d1a85d
#
_cell.length_a   1.000
_cell.length_b   1.000
_cell.length_c   1.000
_cell.angle_alpha   90.00
_cell.angle_beta   90.00
_cell.angle_gamma   90.00
#
_symmetry.space_group_name_H-M   'P 1'
#
loop_
_entity.id
_entity.type
_entity.pdbx_description
1 polymer ?
#
loop_
_entity_poly.entity_id
_entity_poly.type
_entity_poly.pdbx_seq_one_letter_code
_entity_poly.pdbx_strand_id
1 'polypeptide(L)'
;HADNSILFVSFFGELFKKVITWKKLPTKAQGMEFVQSEKELLERFKAAISAYKPDILCGYFSDGFDLPFIHGRAQKLKVSLDLGLDDSEVSVERRRLTTADIVGINHVDIYRFIKKALSGTMETSELSLDEVSKELLGEKKIEVDVEELYTVWDNHPEKLGLYAEYNLHDSYLTYKLMEKLLPNILELTRIVGLPLPEMVRVGFSQLVESYILRRAFEMGEMAPSLPHDSELSKRNAETYVGGFVHEPKPGLFKDIAVFDFRSLYPSVISSHN
;
A
#
# COMPACT_ATOMS: atom_id res chain seq x y z
N HIS A 1 -8.49 -4.82 17.48
CA HIS A 1 -8.01 -5.38 18.75
C HIS A 1 -7.30 -6.71 18.49
N ALA A 2 -6.16 -6.96 19.15
CA ALA A 2 -5.35 -8.18 18.96
C ALA A 2 -6.06 -9.49 19.35
N ASP A 3 -7.23 -9.41 19.95
CA ASP A 3 -8.04 -10.55 20.38
C ASP A 3 -9.08 -11.01 19.35
N ASN A 4 -9.30 -10.25 18.30
CA ASN A 4 -10.30 -10.60 17.29
C ASN A 4 -9.77 -11.66 16.33
N SER A 5 -10.60 -12.67 16.01
CA SER A 5 -10.26 -13.74 15.06
C SER A 5 -10.37 -13.24 13.62
N ILE A 6 -9.58 -13.84 12.73
CA ILE A 6 -9.76 -13.69 11.29
C ILE A 6 -11.00 -14.51 10.90
N LEU A 7 -12.01 -13.85 10.34
CA LEU A 7 -13.28 -14.48 9.94
C LEU A 7 -13.26 -14.93 8.48
N PHE A 8 -12.71 -14.07 7.61
CA PHE A 8 -12.59 -14.30 6.18
C PHE A 8 -11.21 -13.88 5.70
N VAL A 9 -10.69 -14.60 4.73
CA VAL A 9 -9.56 -14.19 3.90
C VAL A 9 -9.92 -14.43 2.45
N SER A 10 -9.70 -13.44 1.60
CA SER A 10 -9.94 -13.58 0.17
C SER A 10 -8.71 -13.30 -0.66
N PHE A 11 -8.67 -13.96 -1.80
CA PHE A 11 -7.69 -13.74 -2.85
C PHE A 11 -8.39 -13.51 -4.17
N PHE A 12 -7.86 -12.61 -4.95
CA PHE A 12 -8.28 -12.38 -6.31
C PHE A 12 -7.06 -12.25 -7.23
N GLY A 13 -7.08 -12.94 -8.35
CA GLY A 13 -6.11 -12.88 -9.42
C GLY A 13 -6.74 -13.30 -10.73
N GLU A 14 -6.03 -13.20 -11.84
CA GLU A 14 -6.55 -13.46 -13.17
C GLU A 14 -7.24 -14.83 -13.30
N LEU A 15 -6.59 -15.87 -12.76
CA LEU A 15 -7.10 -17.26 -12.79
C LEU A 15 -7.39 -17.83 -11.40
N PHE A 16 -7.35 -16.98 -10.38
CA PHE A 16 -7.43 -17.42 -9.00
C PHE A 16 -8.40 -16.55 -8.20
N LYS A 17 -9.51 -17.16 -7.75
CA LYS A 17 -10.51 -16.53 -6.88
C LYS A 17 -10.79 -17.46 -5.73
N LYS A 18 -10.60 -16.98 -4.51
CA LYS A 18 -10.79 -17.81 -3.33
C LYS A 18 -11.22 -16.97 -2.13
N VAL A 19 -12.18 -17.49 -1.37
CA VAL A 19 -12.54 -16.99 -0.03
C VAL A 19 -12.41 -18.15 0.93
N ILE A 20 -11.68 -17.96 2.01
CA ILE A 20 -11.49 -18.97 3.06
C ILE A 20 -12.18 -18.48 4.33
N THR A 21 -13.00 -19.31 4.93
CA THR A 21 -13.70 -19.03 6.20
C THR A 21 -13.88 -20.29 7.03
N TRP A 22 -13.98 -20.16 8.34
CA TRP A 22 -14.13 -21.29 9.26
C TRP A 22 -15.58 -21.45 9.80
N LYS A 23 -16.52 -20.69 9.23
CA LYS A 23 -17.94 -20.88 9.53
C LYS A 23 -18.68 -21.35 8.29
N LYS A 24 -19.44 -22.44 8.40
CA LYS A 24 -20.27 -22.95 7.30
C LYS A 24 -21.36 -21.96 6.98
N LEU A 25 -21.44 -21.62 5.70
CA LEU A 25 -22.48 -20.75 5.16
C LEU A 25 -23.56 -21.61 4.48
N PRO A 26 -24.82 -21.16 4.49
CA PRO A 26 -25.92 -21.88 3.83
C PRO A 26 -25.74 -21.97 2.31
N THR A 27 -25.04 -21.00 1.72
CA THR A 27 -24.83 -20.88 0.28
C THR A 27 -23.37 -21.13 -0.06
N LYS A 28 -23.11 -22.03 -1.00
CA LYS A 28 -21.78 -22.20 -1.58
C LYS A 28 -21.59 -21.19 -2.70
N ALA A 29 -20.94 -20.05 -2.42
CA ALA A 29 -20.44 -19.19 -3.49
C ALA A 29 -19.25 -19.86 -4.19
N GLN A 30 -19.09 -19.60 -5.48
CA GLN A 30 -17.99 -20.16 -6.27
C GLN A 30 -16.63 -19.65 -5.74
N GLY A 31 -15.70 -20.56 -5.46
CA GLY A 31 -14.38 -20.23 -4.90
C GLY A 31 -14.33 -20.16 -3.38
N MET A 32 -15.40 -20.54 -2.67
CA MET A 32 -15.46 -20.55 -1.21
C MET A 32 -14.95 -21.88 -0.64
N GLU A 33 -13.98 -21.79 0.27
CA GLU A 33 -13.42 -22.90 1.02
C GLU A 33 -13.77 -22.78 2.50
N PHE A 34 -14.30 -23.88 3.07
CA PHE A 34 -14.62 -23.98 4.49
C PHE A 34 -13.58 -24.80 5.21
N VAL A 35 -13.13 -24.28 6.33
CA VAL A 35 -12.18 -24.91 7.24
C VAL A 35 -12.80 -25.06 8.65
N GLN A 36 -12.15 -25.79 9.53
CA GLN A 36 -12.73 -26.09 10.85
C GLN A 36 -12.40 -25.04 11.92
N SER A 37 -11.37 -24.21 11.69
CA SER A 37 -10.88 -23.24 12.66
C SER A 37 -10.09 -22.12 12.00
N GLU A 38 -9.87 -21.03 12.76
CA GLU A 38 -8.97 -19.96 12.34
C GLU A 38 -7.52 -20.45 12.09
N LYS A 39 -7.09 -21.45 12.88
CA LYS A 39 -5.77 -22.07 12.68
C LYS A 39 -5.70 -22.70 11.29
N GLU A 40 -6.68 -23.50 10.91
CA GLU A 40 -6.74 -24.11 9.58
C GLU A 40 -6.89 -23.07 8.48
N LEU A 41 -7.59 -21.94 8.74
CA LEU A 41 -7.69 -20.83 7.82
C LEU A 41 -6.28 -20.28 7.48
N LEU A 42 -5.43 -20.08 8.49
CA LEU A 42 -4.05 -19.61 8.29
C LEU A 42 -3.20 -20.63 7.53
N GLU A 43 -3.36 -21.93 7.81
CA GLU A 43 -2.68 -23.00 7.05
C GLU A 43 -3.13 -23.01 5.58
N ARG A 44 -4.42 -22.79 5.32
CA ARG A 44 -4.96 -22.68 3.95
C ARG A 44 -4.55 -21.40 3.24
N PHE A 45 -4.43 -20.29 3.99
CA PHE A 45 -3.87 -19.03 3.49
C PHE A 45 -2.45 -19.26 2.98
N LYS A 46 -1.59 -19.85 3.80
CA LYS A 46 -0.22 -20.21 3.42
C LYS A 46 -0.20 -21.14 2.20
N ALA A 47 -0.96 -22.23 2.24
CA ALA A 47 -1.04 -23.19 1.14
C ALA A 47 -1.49 -22.54 -0.17
N ALA A 48 -2.39 -21.55 -0.12
CA ALA A 48 -2.86 -20.84 -1.30
C ALA A 48 -1.73 -20.01 -1.95
N ILE A 49 -0.96 -19.27 -1.16
CA ILE A 49 0.19 -18.48 -1.65
C ILE A 49 1.27 -19.41 -2.21
N SER A 50 1.63 -20.47 -1.49
CA SER A 50 2.65 -21.44 -1.91
C SER A 50 2.26 -22.21 -3.18
N ALA A 51 0.96 -22.47 -3.38
CA ALA A 51 0.47 -23.15 -4.59
C ALA A 51 0.42 -22.20 -5.80
N TYR A 52 0.01 -20.95 -5.60
CA TYR A 52 -0.12 -19.98 -6.68
C TYR A 52 1.22 -19.36 -7.07
N LYS A 53 2.14 -19.17 -6.10
CA LYS A 53 3.48 -18.56 -6.26
C LYS A 53 3.41 -17.24 -7.03
N PRO A 54 2.73 -16.23 -6.52
CA PRO A 54 2.59 -14.96 -7.22
C PRO A 54 3.93 -14.21 -7.29
N ASP A 55 4.25 -13.58 -8.42
CA ASP A 55 5.38 -12.66 -8.53
C ASP A 55 5.12 -11.38 -7.72
N ILE A 56 3.84 -10.96 -7.66
CA ILE A 56 3.38 -9.78 -6.94
C ILE A 56 2.18 -10.17 -6.07
N LEU A 57 2.28 -9.91 -4.79
CA LEU A 57 1.17 -9.95 -3.83
C LEU A 57 0.79 -8.51 -3.48
N CYS A 58 -0.40 -8.07 -3.87
CA CYS A 58 -0.86 -6.71 -3.57
C CYS A 58 -1.97 -6.69 -2.53
N GLY A 59 -2.02 -5.61 -1.77
CA GLY A 59 -3.07 -5.32 -0.82
C GLY A 59 -3.35 -3.82 -0.73
N TYR A 60 -4.45 -3.45 -0.10
CA TYR A 60 -4.81 -2.08 0.18
C TYR A 60 -4.60 -1.79 1.66
N PHE A 61 -3.58 -1.04 2.01
CA PHE A 61 -3.08 -0.81 3.37
C PHE A 61 -2.56 -2.08 4.06
N SER A 62 -2.15 -3.06 3.27
CA SER A 62 -1.73 -4.37 3.74
C SER A 62 -0.40 -4.39 4.52
N ASP A 63 0.51 -3.45 4.28
CA ASP A 63 1.68 -3.21 5.13
C ASP A 63 1.29 -2.70 6.52
N GLY A 64 0.23 -1.87 6.57
CA GLY A 64 -0.20 -1.24 7.81
C GLY A 64 -1.11 -2.10 8.66
N PHE A 65 -1.88 -3.01 8.05
CA PHE A 65 -2.91 -3.76 8.74
C PHE A 65 -2.90 -5.26 8.43
N ASP A 66 -3.20 -5.69 7.20
CA ASP A 66 -3.53 -7.08 6.93
C ASP A 66 -2.40 -8.06 7.28
N LEU A 67 -1.22 -7.88 6.71
CA LEU A 67 -0.10 -8.81 6.96
C LEU A 67 0.40 -8.76 8.41
N PRO A 68 0.57 -7.59 9.06
CA PRO A 68 0.87 -7.53 10.49
C PRO A 68 -0.18 -8.20 11.37
N PHE A 69 -1.47 -8.07 11.02
CA PHE A 69 -2.56 -8.71 11.76
C PHE A 69 -2.53 -10.23 11.59
N ILE A 70 -2.43 -10.71 10.34
CA ILE A 70 -2.30 -12.15 10.02
C ILE A 70 -1.09 -12.74 10.74
N HIS A 71 0.06 -12.07 10.70
CA HIS A 71 1.27 -12.52 11.39
C HIS A 71 1.07 -12.60 12.91
N GLY A 72 0.45 -11.58 13.53
CA GLY A 72 0.14 -11.61 14.97
C GLY A 72 -0.82 -12.75 15.36
N ARG A 73 -1.83 -13.04 14.50
CA ARG A 73 -2.75 -14.16 14.72
C ARG A 73 -2.05 -15.50 14.57
N ALA A 74 -1.19 -15.64 13.57
CA ALA A 74 -0.40 -16.85 13.35
C ALA A 74 0.51 -17.16 14.54
N GLN A 75 1.21 -16.16 15.09
CA GLN A 75 2.00 -16.32 16.31
C GLN A 75 1.16 -16.78 17.49
N LYS A 76 -0.02 -16.18 17.71
CA LYS A 76 -0.95 -16.56 18.80
C LYS A 76 -1.43 -18.01 18.64
N LEU A 77 -1.68 -18.45 17.42
CA LEU A 77 -2.18 -19.81 17.11
C LEU A 77 -1.07 -20.83 16.85
N LYS A 78 0.20 -20.42 16.99
CA LYS A 78 1.39 -21.24 16.72
C LYS A 78 1.38 -21.86 15.33
N VAL A 79 1.08 -21.02 14.33
CA VAL A 79 1.19 -21.33 12.90
C VAL A 79 2.40 -20.60 12.35
N SER A 80 3.31 -21.31 11.70
CA SER A 80 4.42 -20.70 10.96
C SER A 80 3.91 -20.13 9.63
N LEU A 81 4.16 -18.83 9.38
CA LEU A 81 3.86 -18.16 8.12
C LEU A 81 5.08 -18.11 7.22
N ASP A 82 5.60 -19.28 6.87
CA ASP A 82 6.67 -19.47 5.88
C ASP A 82 6.12 -19.24 4.46
N LEU A 83 5.95 -17.98 4.13
CA LEU A 83 5.42 -17.53 2.84
C LEU A 83 6.52 -17.31 1.80
N GLY A 84 7.77 -17.21 2.22
CA GLY A 84 8.91 -17.03 1.34
C GLY A 84 9.08 -18.19 0.36
N LEU A 85 9.59 -17.91 -0.84
CA LEU A 85 9.92 -18.96 -1.81
C LEU A 85 11.08 -19.87 -1.35
N ASP A 86 11.78 -19.45 -0.30
CA ASP A 86 12.83 -20.19 0.42
C ASP A 86 12.35 -20.81 1.74
N ASP A 87 11.04 -20.90 1.92
CA ASP A 87 10.37 -21.34 3.15
C ASP A 87 10.66 -20.45 4.38
N SER A 88 11.14 -19.21 4.18
CA SER A 88 11.30 -18.24 5.27
C SER A 88 9.96 -17.66 5.71
N GLU A 89 9.88 -17.30 7.00
CA GLU A 89 8.70 -16.63 7.54
C GLU A 89 8.59 -15.18 7.01
N VAL A 90 7.34 -14.69 6.91
CA VAL A 90 7.08 -13.30 6.61
C VAL A 90 7.73 -12.41 7.67
N SER A 91 8.52 -11.44 7.23
CA SER A 91 9.16 -10.46 8.10
C SER A 91 8.25 -9.25 8.27
N VAL A 92 7.86 -8.93 9.49
CA VAL A 92 7.08 -7.73 9.81
C VAL A 92 7.92 -6.80 10.67
N GLU A 93 8.33 -5.69 10.10
CA GLU A 93 9.09 -4.65 10.81
C GLU A 93 8.17 -3.48 11.18
N ARG A 94 8.22 -3.10 12.46
CA ARG A 94 7.51 -1.93 13.00
C ARG A 94 8.49 -0.83 13.34
N ARG A 95 8.77 0.03 12.37
CA ARG A 95 9.58 1.25 12.55
C ARG A 95 8.68 2.48 12.41
N ARG A 96 9.19 3.55 11.82
CA ARG A 96 8.39 4.73 11.44
C ARG A 96 7.22 4.36 10.52
N LEU A 97 7.42 3.37 9.67
CA LEU A 97 6.40 2.72 8.85
C LEU A 97 6.45 1.23 9.15
N THR A 98 5.29 0.60 9.27
CA THR A 98 5.21 -0.86 9.33
C THR A 98 5.37 -1.40 7.91
N THR A 99 6.20 -2.42 7.75
CA THR A 99 6.42 -3.11 6.48
C THR A 99 6.30 -4.62 6.68
N ALA A 100 5.85 -5.31 5.66
CA ALA A 100 5.79 -6.75 5.62
C ALA A 100 6.50 -7.27 4.37
N ASP A 101 7.54 -8.07 4.54
CA ASP A 101 8.37 -8.57 3.46
C ASP A 101 8.29 -10.10 3.38
N ILE A 102 8.20 -10.59 2.14
CA ILE A 102 8.11 -12.01 1.82
C ILE A 102 9.23 -12.30 0.82
N VAL A 103 10.15 -13.17 1.18
CA VAL A 103 11.29 -13.50 0.33
C VAL A 103 10.83 -14.11 -1.00
N GLY A 104 11.27 -13.53 -2.11
CA GLY A 104 10.92 -13.98 -3.45
C GLY A 104 9.56 -13.54 -3.99
N ILE A 105 8.72 -12.89 -3.17
CA ILE A 105 7.43 -12.33 -3.59
C ILE A 105 7.44 -10.81 -3.38
N ASN A 106 7.13 -10.04 -4.43
CA ASN A 106 7.02 -8.60 -4.29
C ASN A 106 5.71 -8.24 -3.60
N HIS A 107 5.75 -7.94 -2.32
CA HIS A 107 4.58 -7.43 -1.61
C HIS A 107 4.42 -5.93 -1.88
N VAL A 108 3.26 -5.54 -2.42
CA VAL A 108 2.94 -4.16 -2.82
C VAL A 108 1.70 -3.66 -2.08
N ASP A 109 1.89 -2.71 -1.19
CA ASP A 109 0.79 -1.96 -0.58
C ASP A 109 0.39 -0.79 -1.48
N ILE A 110 -0.67 -0.98 -2.28
CA ILE A 110 -1.08 -0.01 -3.30
C ILE A 110 -1.61 1.29 -2.70
N TYR A 111 -2.17 1.26 -1.49
CA TYR A 111 -2.57 2.47 -0.77
C TYR A 111 -1.41 3.45 -0.60
N ARG A 112 -0.21 2.94 -0.30
CA ARG A 112 0.99 3.78 -0.14
C ARG A 112 1.37 4.48 -1.42
N PHE A 113 1.31 3.78 -2.55
CA PHE A 113 1.56 4.39 -3.85
C PHE A 113 0.53 5.47 -4.17
N ILE A 114 -0.76 5.18 -3.99
CA ILE A 114 -1.85 6.13 -4.25
C ILE A 114 -1.68 7.36 -3.37
N LYS A 115 -1.48 7.18 -2.06
CA LYS A 115 -1.26 8.26 -1.11
C LYS A 115 -0.07 9.16 -1.49
N LYS A 116 1.01 8.56 -1.97
CA LYS A 116 2.23 9.30 -2.34
C LYS A 116 2.10 9.98 -3.70
N ALA A 117 1.65 9.25 -4.71
CA ALA A 117 1.76 9.67 -6.10
C ALA A 117 0.49 10.33 -6.65
N LEU A 118 -0.68 10.00 -6.13
CA LEU A 118 -1.95 10.41 -6.72
C LEU A 118 -2.80 11.31 -5.82
N SER A 119 -2.61 11.31 -4.50
CA SER A 119 -3.48 12.06 -3.57
C SER A 119 -3.57 13.55 -3.88
N GLY A 120 -2.53 14.16 -4.44
CA GLY A 120 -2.54 15.57 -4.83
C GLY A 120 -3.27 15.88 -6.16
N THR A 121 -3.64 14.86 -6.92
CA THR A 121 -4.33 14.98 -8.22
C THR A 121 -5.73 14.39 -8.21
N MET A 122 -6.09 13.69 -7.15
CA MET A 122 -7.42 13.11 -6.99
C MET A 122 -8.44 14.18 -6.57
N GLU A 123 -9.68 14.00 -6.99
CA GLU A 123 -10.80 14.86 -6.60
C GLU A 123 -11.23 14.57 -5.15
N THR A 124 -11.16 13.29 -4.74
CA THR A 124 -11.46 12.89 -3.36
C THR A 124 -10.29 13.15 -2.43
N SER A 125 -10.59 13.66 -1.23
CA SER A 125 -9.63 13.78 -0.12
C SER A 125 -9.55 12.49 0.73
N GLU A 126 -10.55 11.59 0.58
CA GLU A 126 -10.63 10.35 1.31
C GLU A 126 -10.01 9.20 0.50
N LEU A 127 -8.96 8.60 1.05
CA LEU A 127 -8.22 7.50 0.40
C LEU A 127 -8.72 6.14 0.88
N SER A 128 -10.02 5.96 1.10
CA SER A 128 -10.62 4.65 1.30
C SER A 128 -10.63 3.85 0.00
N LEU A 129 -10.66 2.52 0.09
CA LEU A 129 -10.72 1.66 -1.10
C LEU A 129 -11.94 1.98 -1.97
N ASP A 130 -13.07 2.33 -1.35
CA ASP A 130 -14.30 2.67 -2.06
C ASP A 130 -14.16 3.95 -2.90
N GLU A 131 -13.77 5.06 -2.27
CA GLU A 131 -13.65 6.35 -2.96
C GLU A 131 -12.56 6.31 -4.04
N VAL A 132 -11.44 5.64 -3.77
CA VAL A 132 -10.37 5.48 -4.76
C VAL A 132 -10.81 4.60 -5.93
N SER A 133 -11.53 3.51 -5.67
CA SER A 133 -12.05 2.64 -6.75
C SER A 133 -13.10 3.34 -7.59
N LYS A 134 -13.97 4.11 -6.97
CA LYS A 134 -14.98 4.93 -7.66
C LYS A 134 -14.33 5.96 -8.58
N GLU A 135 -13.32 6.68 -8.10
CA GLU A 135 -12.63 7.69 -8.89
C GLU A 135 -11.74 7.09 -10.00
N LEU A 136 -10.93 6.10 -9.66
CA LEU A 136 -9.97 5.54 -10.60
C LEU A 136 -10.56 4.48 -11.52
N LEU A 137 -11.50 3.65 -11.07
CA LEU A 137 -12.06 2.54 -11.83
C LEU A 137 -13.49 2.81 -12.33
N GLY A 138 -14.21 3.75 -11.71
CA GLY A 138 -15.65 3.95 -11.93
C GLY A 138 -16.50 2.86 -11.25
N GLU A 139 -15.90 2.06 -10.36
CA GLU A 139 -16.55 0.95 -9.65
C GLU A 139 -16.74 1.30 -8.18
N LYS A 140 -17.85 0.83 -7.59
CA LYS A 140 -18.16 1.03 -6.17
C LYS A 140 -18.04 -0.28 -5.40
N LYS A 141 -17.75 -0.15 -4.12
CA LYS A 141 -17.83 -1.26 -3.17
C LYS A 141 -19.27 -1.78 -3.02
N ILE A 142 -19.38 -3.04 -2.62
CA ILE A 142 -20.63 -3.58 -2.11
C ILE A 142 -20.88 -2.95 -0.72
N GLU A 143 -22.04 -2.35 -0.51
CA GLU A 143 -22.36 -1.74 0.78
C GLU A 143 -22.75 -2.83 1.79
N VAL A 144 -21.98 -2.94 2.86
CA VAL A 144 -22.28 -3.80 4.02
C VAL A 144 -21.95 -3.06 5.30
N ASP A 145 -22.72 -3.30 6.34
CA ASP A 145 -22.39 -2.81 7.68
C ASP A 145 -21.34 -3.73 8.32
N VAL A 146 -20.09 -3.27 8.30
CA VAL A 146 -18.96 -4.02 8.86
C VAL A 146 -19.01 -4.07 10.41
N GLU A 147 -19.67 -3.09 11.05
CA GLU A 147 -19.80 -3.06 12.51
C GLU A 147 -20.73 -4.17 13.00
N GLU A 148 -21.74 -4.54 12.20
CA GLU A 148 -22.62 -5.65 12.49
C GLU A 148 -21.99 -7.03 12.25
N LEU A 149 -20.85 -7.14 11.60
CA LEU A 149 -20.27 -8.42 11.18
C LEU A 149 -20.17 -9.43 12.34
N TYR A 150 -19.73 -9.00 13.52
CA TYR A 150 -19.60 -9.90 14.67
C TYR A 150 -20.95 -10.42 15.15
N THR A 151 -21.95 -9.56 15.18
CA THR A 151 -23.33 -9.94 15.53
C THR A 151 -23.90 -10.92 14.51
N VAL A 152 -23.68 -10.63 13.23
CA VAL A 152 -24.09 -11.51 12.12
C VAL A 152 -23.33 -12.83 12.17
N TRP A 153 -22.03 -12.78 12.47
CA TRP A 153 -21.21 -13.98 12.62
C TRP A 153 -21.80 -14.93 13.67
N ASP A 154 -22.19 -14.42 14.82
CA ASP A 154 -22.66 -15.26 15.92
C ASP A 154 -24.13 -15.69 15.75
N ASN A 155 -25.01 -14.80 15.29
CA ASN A 155 -26.45 -14.99 15.36
C ASN A 155 -27.16 -15.17 14.00
N HIS A 156 -26.55 -14.73 12.88
CA HIS A 156 -27.18 -14.67 11.57
C HIS A 156 -26.32 -15.28 10.45
N PRO A 157 -25.97 -16.58 10.56
CA PRO A 157 -25.07 -17.22 9.57
C PRO A 157 -25.60 -17.18 8.13
N GLU A 158 -26.91 -17.02 7.95
CA GLU A 158 -27.55 -16.88 6.63
C GLU A 158 -27.12 -15.61 5.87
N LYS A 159 -26.72 -14.55 6.60
CA LYS A 159 -26.25 -13.28 6.02
C LYS A 159 -24.76 -13.27 5.70
N LEU A 160 -23.99 -14.22 6.22
CA LEU A 160 -22.53 -14.25 6.04
C LEU A 160 -22.10 -14.41 4.58
N GLY A 161 -22.97 -14.92 3.71
CA GLY A 161 -22.72 -14.98 2.26
C GLY A 161 -22.41 -13.60 1.67
N LEU A 162 -23.16 -12.57 2.07
CA LEU A 162 -22.95 -11.20 1.63
C LEU A 162 -21.59 -10.66 2.07
N TYR A 163 -21.15 -10.96 3.30
CA TYR A 163 -19.82 -10.54 3.78
C TYR A 163 -18.68 -11.27 3.09
N ALA A 164 -18.87 -12.52 2.69
CA ALA A 164 -17.91 -13.25 1.90
C ALA A 164 -17.77 -12.65 0.47
N GLU A 165 -18.90 -12.29 -0.15
CA GLU A 165 -18.90 -11.58 -1.44
C GLU A 165 -18.26 -10.19 -1.32
N TYR A 166 -18.57 -9.44 -0.26
CA TYR A 166 -17.94 -8.16 0.04
C TYR A 166 -16.41 -8.30 0.16
N ASN A 167 -15.94 -9.28 0.96
CA ASN A 167 -14.50 -9.50 1.14
C ASN A 167 -13.80 -9.86 -0.18
N LEU A 168 -14.44 -10.69 -1.01
CA LEU A 168 -13.91 -11.03 -2.33
C LEU A 168 -13.91 -9.82 -3.28
N HIS A 169 -14.94 -8.99 -3.21
CA HIS A 169 -15.05 -7.79 -4.02
C HIS A 169 -13.98 -6.75 -3.66
N ASP A 170 -13.63 -6.61 -2.37
CA ASP A 170 -12.51 -5.78 -1.94
C ASP A 170 -11.17 -6.25 -2.54
N SER A 171 -10.94 -7.56 -2.58
CA SER A 171 -9.76 -8.14 -3.23
C SER A 171 -9.79 -7.91 -4.75
N TYR A 172 -10.96 -7.99 -5.38
CA TYR A 172 -11.14 -7.68 -6.80
C TYR A 172 -10.82 -6.21 -7.11
N LEU A 173 -11.35 -5.27 -6.34
CA LEU A 173 -11.08 -3.83 -6.52
C LEU A 173 -9.58 -3.52 -6.32
N THR A 174 -8.97 -4.12 -5.31
CA THR A 174 -7.52 -3.99 -5.07
C THR A 174 -6.71 -4.52 -6.24
N TYR A 175 -7.06 -5.68 -6.78
CA TYR A 175 -6.43 -6.24 -7.97
C TYR A 175 -6.59 -5.32 -9.19
N LYS A 176 -7.80 -4.78 -9.43
CA LYS A 176 -8.06 -3.84 -10.53
C LYS A 176 -7.29 -2.53 -10.41
N LEU A 177 -7.16 -2.00 -9.20
CA LEU A 177 -6.32 -0.84 -8.94
C LEU A 177 -4.85 -1.15 -9.24
N MET A 178 -4.37 -2.31 -8.81
CA MET A 178 -3.00 -2.76 -9.10
C MET A 178 -2.77 -2.91 -10.61
N GLU A 179 -3.68 -3.58 -11.34
CA GLU A 179 -3.60 -3.70 -12.80
C GLU A 179 -3.47 -2.33 -13.49
N LYS A 180 -4.31 -1.37 -13.08
CA LYS A 180 -4.32 -0.03 -13.66
C LYS A 180 -3.04 0.76 -13.38
N LEU A 181 -2.49 0.63 -12.17
CA LEU A 181 -1.37 1.44 -11.72
C LEU A 181 -0.01 0.77 -11.95
N LEU A 182 0.03 -0.54 -12.15
CA LEU A 182 1.26 -1.31 -12.32
C LEU A 182 2.19 -0.78 -13.42
N PRO A 183 1.71 -0.38 -14.62
CA PRO A 183 2.58 0.20 -15.64
C PRO A 183 3.35 1.43 -15.15
N ASN A 184 2.67 2.34 -14.44
CA ASN A 184 3.29 3.55 -13.89
C ASN A 184 4.29 3.20 -12.77
N ILE A 185 3.95 2.24 -11.92
CA ILE A 185 4.80 1.76 -10.84
C ILE A 185 6.09 1.14 -11.43
N LEU A 186 5.97 0.33 -12.46
CA LEU A 186 7.12 -0.31 -13.13
C LEU A 186 8.03 0.71 -13.82
N GLU A 187 7.46 1.71 -14.50
CA GLU A 187 8.28 2.77 -15.12
C GLU A 187 9.03 3.59 -14.06
N LEU A 188 8.40 3.94 -12.95
CA LEU A 188 9.10 4.60 -11.84
C LEU A 188 10.20 3.72 -11.26
N THR A 189 9.95 2.42 -11.09
CA THR A 189 10.92 1.43 -10.63
C THR A 189 12.14 1.39 -11.57
N ARG A 190 11.93 1.40 -12.89
CA ARG A 190 13.00 1.45 -13.89
C ARG A 190 13.83 2.72 -13.82
N ILE A 191 13.15 3.87 -13.70
CA ILE A 191 13.82 5.19 -13.65
C ILE A 191 14.66 5.32 -12.38
N VAL A 192 14.08 4.98 -11.24
CA VAL A 192 14.70 5.17 -9.92
C VAL A 192 15.73 4.08 -9.62
N GLY A 193 15.48 2.83 -10.03
CA GLY A 193 16.36 1.69 -9.80
C GLY A 193 16.21 1.05 -8.42
N LEU A 194 15.11 1.30 -7.71
CA LEU A 194 14.78 0.61 -6.46
C LEU A 194 13.93 -0.64 -6.71
N PRO A 195 14.01 -1.66 -5.85
CA PRO A 195 13.08 -2.78 -5.87
C PRO A 195 11.62 -2.32 -5.76
N LEU A 196 10.71 -3.06 -6.41
CA LEU A 196 9.30 -2.69 -6.50
C LEU A 196 8.63 -2.40 -5.13
N PRO A 197 8.80 -3.23 -4.09
CA PRO A 197 8.22 -2.93 -2.78
C PRO A 197 8.77 -1.65 -2.15
N GLU A 198 10.07 -1.40 -2.26
CA GLU A 198 10.71 -0.21 -1.72
C GLU A 198 10.26 1.05 -2.45
N MET A 199 10.20 0.99 -3.80
CA MET A 199 9.73 2.12 -4.61
C MET A 199 8.35 2.60 -4.16
N VAL A 200 7.45 1.69 -3.78
CA VAL A 200 6.11 2.04 -3.30
C VAL A 200 6.12 2.65 -1.90
N ARG A 201 7.04 2.20 -1.03
CA ARG A 201 7.11 2.59 0.39
C ARG A 201 7.82 3.91 0.65
N VAL A 202 8.90 4.20 -0.08
CA VAL A 202 9.72 5.40 0.17
C VAL A 202 9.06 6.68 -0.34
N GLY A 203 9.40 7.81 0.27
CA GLY A 203 8.92 9.13 -0.12
C GLY A 203 9.61 9.67 -1.39
N PHE A 204 9.05 10.73 -1.99
CA PHE A 204 9.62 11.33 -3.20
C PHE A 204 11.07 11.79 -3.04
N SER A 205 11.43 12.34 -1.88
CA SER A 205 12.83 12.77 -1.63
C SER A 205 13.81 11.60 -1.75
N GLN A 206 13.46 10.43 -1.23
CA GLN A 206 14.29 9.23 -1.34
C GLN A 206 14.30 8.65 -2.76
N LEU A 207 13.20 8.78 -3.51
CA LEU A 207 13.18 8.39 -4.93
C LEU A 207 14.13 9.27 -5.76
N VAL A 208 14.10 10.58 -5.52
CA VAL A 208 15.00 11.53 -6.19
C VAL A 208 16.45 11.28 -5.81
N GLU A 209 16.73 11.04 -4.52
CA GLU A 209 18.07 10.69 -4.05
C GLU A 209 18.59 9.42 -4.72
N SER A 210 17.81 8.35 -4.74
CA SER A 210 18.17 7.09 -5.41
C SER A 210 18.43 7.28 -6.91
N TYR A 211 17.58 8.08 -7.57
CA TYR A 211 17.77 8.41 -8.98
C TYR A 211 19.08 9.18 -9.21
N ILE A 212 19.35 10.20 -8.40
CA ILE A 212 20.59 11.00 -8.51
C ILE A 212 21.83 10.14 -8.26
N LEU A 213 21.82 9.30 -7.21
CA LEU A 213 22.92 8.39 -6.89
C LEU A 213 23.20 7.41 -8.03
N ARG A 214 22.14 6.85 -8.62
CA ARG A 214 22.27 5.97 -9.79
C ARG A 214 22.88 6.71 -10.98
N ARG A 215 22.42 7.92 -11.28
CA ARG A 215 22.95 8.72 -12.39
C ARG A 215 24.39 9.16 -12.14
N ALA A 216 24.74 9.54 -10.91
CA ALA A 216 26.11 9.84 -10.53
C ALA A 216 27.03 8.63 -10.79
N PHE A 217 26.62 7.44 -10.36
CA PHE A 217 27.36 6.21 -10.60
C PHE A 217 27.55 5.93 -12.11
N GLU A 218 26.48 6.08 -12.93
CA GLU A 218 26.54 5.92 -14.38
C GLU A 218 27.49 6.94 -15.05
N MET A 219 27.65 8.13 -14.45
CA MET A 219 28.56 9.19 -14.94
C MET A 219 29.99 9.09 -14.38
N GLY A 220 30.26 8.11 -13.53
CA GLY A 220 31.54 7.94 -12.86
C GLY A 220 31.80 8.95 -11.73
N GLU A 221 30.74 9.62 -11.26
CA GLU A 221 30.82 10.59 -10.18
C GLU A 221 30.63 9.92 -8.81
N MET A 222 31.39 10.37 -7.83
CA MET A 222 31.30 9.85 -6.47
C MET A 222 30.38 10.75 -5.63
N ALA A 223 29.28 10.18 -5.15
CA ALA A 223 28.40 10.89 -4.24
C ALA A 223 29.08 11.08 -2.86
N PRO A 224 28.90 12.24 -2.20
CA PRO A 224 29.41 12.46 -0.86
C PRO A 224 28.75 11.50 0.13
N SER A 225 29.50 11.11 1.17
CA SER A 225 28.94 10.33 2.27
C SER A 225 27.84 11.11 3.01
N LEU A 226 26.90 10.38 3.58
CA LEU A 226 25.88 10.99 4.46
C LEU A 226 26.60 11.72 5.62
N PRO A 227 26.21 12.97 5.91
CA PRO A 227 26.77 13.71 7.04
C PRO A 227 26.43 13.03 8.36
N HIS A 228 27.34 13.13 9.33
CA HIS A 228 27.10 12.64 10.68
C HIS A 228 25.94 13.41 11.36
N ASP A 229 25.27 12.78 12.33
CA ASP A 229 24.14 13.37 13.05
C ASP A 229 24.46 14.73 13.67
N SER A 230 25.70 14.93 14.14
CA SER A 230 26.19 16.22 14.69
C SER A 230 26.25 17.32 13.63
N GLU A 231 26.56 16.97 12.39
CA GLU A 231 26.59 17.91 11.27
C GLU A 231 25.16 18.19 10.76
N LEU A 232 24.32 17.18 10.69
CA LEU A 232 22.88 17.34 10.40
C LEU A 232 22.21 18.26 11.41
N SER A 233 22.54 18.09 12.71
CA SER A 233 21.99 18.93 13.77
C SER A 233 22.45 20.39 13.63
N LYS A 234 23.70 20.63 13.25
CA LYS A 234 24.20 21.98 12.95
C LYS A 234 23.49 22.61 11.76
N ARG A 235 23.40 21.89 10.64
CA ARG A 235 22.70 22.36 9.43
C ARG A 235 21.23 22.67 9.69
N ASN A 236 20.56 21.89 10.51
CA ASN A 236 19.16 22.12 10.90
C ASN A 236 19.01 23.32 11.87
N ALA A 237 20.05 23.66 12.63
CA ALA A 237 20.06 24.82 13.49
C ALA A 237 20.45 26.13 12.76
N GLU A 238 21.18 26.02 11.64
CA GLU A 238 21.53 27.14 10.78
C GLU A 238 20.32 27.53 9.92
N THR A 239 19.67 28.65 10.29
CA THR A 239 18.59 29.20 9.48
C THR A 239 19.17 30.06 8.37
N TYR A 240 18.72 29.83 7.14
CA TYR A 240 19.01 30.77 6.04
C TYR A 240 17.89 31.80 5.89
N VAL A 241 18.24 32.96 5.41
CA VAL A 241 17.24 34.00 5.06
C VAL A 241 16.40 33.49 3.89
N GLY A 242 15.11 33.28 4.13
CA GLY A 242 14.17 32.85 3.11
C GLY A 242 13.96 33.94 2.03
N GLY A 243 13.26 33.58 0.97
CA GLY A 243 12.84 34.51 -0.06
C GLY A 243 11.91 35.60 0.49
N PHE A 244 11.90 36.77 -0.16
CA PHE A 244 10.97 37.82 0.18
C PHE A 244 9.53 37.37 -0.03
N VAL A 245 8.71 37.49 1.01
CA VAL A 245 7.27 37.22 0.94
C VAL A 245 6.54 38.58 1.04
N HIS A 246 5.83 38.92 -0.03
CA HIS A 246 5.01 40.14 -0.05
C HIS A 246 3.78 39.94 0.85
N GLU A 247 3.58 40.83 1.83
CA GLU A 247 2.36 40.82 2.64
C GLU A 247 1.17 41.25 1.81
N PRO A 248 0.13 40.39 1.69
CA PRO A 248 -1.05 40.75 0.92
C PRO A 248 -1.85 41.85 1.62
N LYS A 249 -2.29 42.85 0.86
CA LYS A 249 -3.23 43.85 1.37
C LYS A 249 -4.63 43.23 1.41
N PRO A 250 -5.32 43.20 2.56
CA PRO A 250 -6.67 42.68 2.62
C PRO A 250 -7.63 43.57 1.80
N GLY A 251 -8.51 42.96 1.03
CA GLY A 251 -9.47 43.68 0.20
C GLY A 251 -10.11 42.80 -0.86
N LEU A 252 -11.14 43.32 -1.51
CA LEU A 252 -11.76 42.71 -2.68
C LEU A 252 -11.14 43.32 -3.94
N PHE A 253 -10.43 42.52 -4.72
CA PHE A 253 -9.81 42.93 -5.95
C PHE A 253 -10.58 42.34 -7.15
N LYS A 254 -10.77 43.13 -8.21
CA LYS A 254 -11.38 42.73 -9.48
C LYS A 254 -10.32 42.74 -10.56
N ASP A 255 -10.57 41.99 -11.63
CA ASP A 255 -9.72 41.98 -12.85
C ASP A 255 -8.25 41.58 -12.53
N ILE A 256 -8.06 40.55 -11.67
CA ILE A 256 -6.76 40.07 -11.27
C ILE A 256 -6.21 39.12 -12.35
N ALA A 257 -4.97 39.38 -12.80
CA ALA A 257 -4.19 38.47 -13.61
C ALA A 257 -3.14 37.75 -12.70
N VAL A 258 -3.14 36.43 -12.73
CA VAL A 258 -2.18 35.62 -11.98
C VAL A 258 -1.13 35.07 -12.94
N PHE A 259 0.14 35.31 -12.64
CA PHE A 259 1.28 34.77 -13.39
C PHE A 259 2.15 33.94 -12.52
N ASP A 260 2.69 32.84 -13.05
CA ASP A 260 3.66 32.01 -12.40
C ASP A 260 4.81 31.66 -13.36
N PHE A 261 6.02 31.46 -12.81
CA PHE A 261 7.18 31.04 -13.57
C PHE A 261 7.16 29.52 -13.76
N ARG A 262 7.08 29.08 -14.99
CA ARG A 262 7.17 27.66 -15.30
C ARG A 262 8.50 27.07 -14.79
N SER A 263 8.42 26.12 -13.87
CA SER A 263 9.58 25.38 -13.36
C SER A 263 10.70 26.30 -12.84
N LEU A 264 10.39 27.32 -12.02
CA LEU A 264 11.35 28.34 -11.56
C LEU A 264 12.62 27.71 -10.99
N TYR A 265 12.51 26.83 -9.99
CA TYR A 265 13.70 26.21 -9.38
C TYR A 265 14.52 25.36 -10.35
N PRO A 266 13.95 24.42 -11.12
CA PRO A 266 14.68 23.70 -12.14
C PRO A 266 15.38 24.61 -13.16
N SER A 267 14.71 25.67 -13.59
CA SER A 267 15.29 26.63 -14.55
C SER A 267 16.47 27.38 -13.97
N VAL A 268 16.38 27.85 -12.72
CA VAL A 268 17.48 28.54 -12.03
C VAL A 268 18.68 27.58 -11.83
N ILE A 269 18.42 26.35 -11.36
CA ILE A 269 19.49 25.34 -11.18
C ILE A 269 20.18 25.06 -12.52
N SER A 270 19.42 24.82 -13.60
CA SER A 270 20.01 24.54 -14.91
C SER A 270 20.77 25.73 -15.51
N SER A 271 20.40 26.96 -15.18
CA SER A 271 21.03 28.17 -15.73
C SER A 271 22.29 28.59 -14.98
N HIS A 272 22.37 28.27 -13.69
CA HIS A 272 23.46 28.75 -12.82
C HIS A 272 24.30 27.63 -12.24
N ASN A 273 23.91 26.35 -12.47
CA ASN A 273 24.61 25.13 -12.06
C ASN A 273 25.16 25.19 -10.63
#